data_4706d38c6c607c0baa2a85df5a52690c
#
_entry.id   4706d38c6c607c0baa2a85df5a52690c
#
_cell.length_a   1.000
_cell.length_b   1.000
_cell.length_c   1.000
_cell.angle_alpha   90.00
_cell.angle_beta   90.00
_cell.angle_gamma   90.00
#
_symmetry.space_group_name_H-M   'P 1'
#
loop_
_entity.id
_entity.type
_entity.pdbx_description
1 polymer ?
#
loop_
_entity_poly.entity_id
_entity_poly.type
_entity_poly.pdbx_seq_one_letter_code
_entity_poly.pdbx_strand_id
1 'polypeptide(L)'
;MSDKSNSKFPEKADVVIVGVGGIVGSMLAYWLAELGQKNIVGLEKSTIIPSDIASTAHASDFVYNTTHDKLGCWTTSFSRKFYEDNGFFLKKGGLEICRKGDDERWEELKRKVASGKAFGTNVRLISAAEAVEKFPLLEEDSMIGAMWDPDAGLVVPRSQEVVNFAVETAKDKGALKTFTNTPATGFEVENQKIVGVKTDRGTIKTDKVVIASGIWGPLMGDMAGVGVPLMPVEHPLLFFGPYEEIQDTEEMLVHPLLRDQGNSAYVRDTGKFHGGMLEWGFYEDKNPRLVDPEDIGNPDKTMLSDSMRYLELEQIAEPLEKAFETTPILSELGWDEKSSFNGLLSVCLLYTSDAADDDVR
;
A
#
# COMPACT_ATOMS: atom_id res chain seq x y z
N MET A 1 -25.21 -5.98 6.22
CA MET A 1 -26.08 -6.19 7.42
C MET A 1 -25.26 -5.81 8.63
N SER A 2 -25.65 -4.77 9.37
CA SER A 2 -24.92 -4.30 10.55
C SER A 2 -24.96 -5.37 11.63
N ASP A 3 -23.86 -5.99 11.90
CA ASP A 3 -23.69 -6.87 13.05
C ASP A 3 -23.65 -5.99 14.31
N LYS A 4 -24.83 -5.72 14.85
CA LYS A 4 -24.98 -5.24 16.22
C LYS A 4 -24.74 -6.43 17.13
N SER A 5 -23.51 -6.93 17.21
CA SER A 5 -23.14 -7.81 18.30
C SER A 5 -23.29 -7.02 19.59
N ASN A 6 -24.31 -7.38 20.35
CA ASN A 6 -24.63 -6.84 21.68
C ASN A 6 -23.59 -7.32 22.72
N SER A 7 -22.31 -7.44 22.30
CA SER A 7 -21.22 -7.82 23.19
C SER A 7 -20.89 -6.61 24.05
N LYS A 8 -20.95 -6.80 25.37
CA LYS A 8 -20.52 -5.80 26.35
C LYS A 8 -19.12 -5.27 25.96
N PHE A 9 -18.96 -3.96 25.94
CA PHE A 9 -17.66 -3.33 25.66
C PHE A 9 -16.63 -3.84 26.69
N PRO A 10 -15.42 -4.23 26.27
CA PRO A 10 -14.47 -4.89 27.15
C PRO A 10 -13.86 -3.89 28.16
N GLU A 11 -13.79 -4.34 29.40
CA GLU A 11 -13.12 -3.56 30.48
C GLU A 11 -11.61 -3.82 30.51
N LYS A 12 -11.15 -4.95 29.91
CA LYS A 12 -9.74 -5.37 29.93
C LYS A 12 -9.41 -6.19 28.67
N ALA A 13 -8.20 -6.04 28.16
CA ALA A 13 -7.60 -6.85 27.12
C ALA A 13 -6.14 -7.20 27.44
N ASP A 14 -5.61 -8.29 26.87
CA ASP A 14 -4.20 -8.62 26.95
C ASP A 14 -3.38 -7.80 25.94
N VAL A 15 -3.99 -7.50 24.79
CA VAL A 15 -3.44 -6.63 23.74
C VAL A 15 -4.57 -5.80 23.15
N VAL A 16 -4.34 -4.50 22.96
CA VAL A 16 -5.23 -3.63 22.16
C VAL A 16 -4.51 -3.22 20.89
N ILE A 17 -5.13 -3.44 19.74
CA ILE A 17 -4.66 -3.00 18.43
C ILE A 17 -5.52 -1.81 18.00
N VAL A 18 -4.89 -0.65 17.80
CA VAL A 18 -5.54 0.56 17.30
C VAL A 18 -5.34 0.61 15.78
N GLY A 19 -6.42 0.51 15.02
CA GLY A 19 -6.41 0.44 13.56
C GLY A 19 -6.40 -1.00 13.02
N VAL A 20 -7.31 -1.85 13.49
CA VAL A 20 -7.41 -3.27 13.06
C VAL A 20 -8.01 -3.44 11.66
N GLY A 21 -8.64 -2.41 11.11
CA GLY A 21 -9.28 -2.45 9.79
C GLY A 21 -8.33 -2.24 8.59
N GLY A 22 -7.05 -1.89 8.84
CA GLY A 22 -6.00 -1.85 7.84
C GLY A 22 -5.16 -3.13 7.82
N ILE A 23 -4.33 -3.29 6.77
CA ILE A 23 -3.52 -4.51 6.55
C ILE A 23 -2.56 -4.78 7.72
N VAL A 24 -1.93 -3.77 8.30
CA VAL A 24 -0.95 -3.95 9.38
C VAL A 24 -1.63 -4.47 10.65
N GLY A 25 -2.71 -3.82 11.08
CA GLY A 25 -3.42 -4.21 12.30
C GLY A 25 -4.12 -5.57 12.18
N SER A 26 -4.72 -5.86 11.04
CA SER A 26 -5.39 -7.15 10.78
C SER A 26 -4.40 -8.30 10.73
N MET A 27 -3.28 -8.15 10.00
CA MET A 27 -2.24 -9.19 9.93
C MET A 27 -1.55 -9.41 11.28
N LEU A 28 -1.37 -8.36 12.08
CA LEU A 28 -0.88 -8.51 13.45
C LEU A 28 -1.87 -9.35 14.28
N ALA A 29 -3.16 -9.04 14.22
CA ALA A 29 -4.18 -9.82 14.93
C ALA A 29 -4.18 -11.29 14.50
N TYR A 30 -4.07 -11.54 13.19
CA TYR A 30 -3.94 -12.88 12.62
C TYR A 30 -2.74 -13.64 13.21
N TRP A 31 -1.53 -13.08 13.11
CA TRP A 31 -0.33 -13.76 13.58
C TRP A 31 -0.27 -13.92 15.09
N LEU A 32 -0.77 -12.96 15.87
CA LEU A 32 -0.92 -13.13 17.32
C LEU A 32 -1.85 -14.28 17.65
N ALA A 33 -2.98 -14.41 16.92
CA ALA A 33 -3.92 -15.53 17.10
C ALA A 33 -3.30 -16.88 16.71
N GLU A 34 -2.51 -16.92 15.61
CA GLU A 34 -1.75 -18.11 15.20
C GLU A 34 -0.73 -18.54 16.27
N LEU A 35 -0.07 -17.58 16.90
CA LEU A 35 0.89 -17.82 17.99
C LEU A 35 0.21 -18.15 19.34
N GLY A 36 -1.12 -18.22 19.38
CA GLY A 36 -1.88 -18.62 20.56
C GLY A 36 -2.27 -17.49 21.52
N GLN A 37 -1.98 -16.22 21.17
CA GLN A 37 -2.44 -15.07 21.94
C GLN A 37 -3.96 -15.03 21.97
N LYS A 38 -4.54 -14.75 23.14
CA LYS A 38 -5.99 -14.60 23.34
C LYS A 38 -6.31 -13.21 23.86
N ASN A 39 -7.60 -12.92 23.97
CA ASN A 39 -8.12 -11.67 24.53
C ASN A 39 -7.53 -10.42 23.87
N ILE A 40 -7.46 -10.44 22.53
CA ILE A 40 -7.05 -9.30 21.70
C ILE A 40 -8.29 -8.44 21.42
N VAL A 41 -8.17 -7.15 21.60
CA VAL A 41 -9.19 -6.17 21.21
C VAL A 41 -8.67 -5.33 20.06
N GLY A 42 -9.39 -5.34 18.93
CA GLY A 42 -9.14 -4.50 17.77
C GLY A 42 -10.10 -3.32 17.73
N LEU A 43 -9.56 -2.10 17.73
CA LEU A 43 -10.31 -0.87 17.58
C LEU A 43 -10.20 -0.36 16.15
N GLU A 44 -11.32 0.12 15.59
CA GLU A 44 -11.39 0.71 14.26
C GLU A 44 -12.24 1.99 14.28
N LYS A 45 -11.67 3.07 13.73
CA LYS A 45 -12.36 4.36 13.59
C LYS A 45 -13.49 4.29 12.56
N SER A 46 -13.26 3.60 11.44
CA SER A 46 -14.29 3.37 10.43
C SER A 46 -15.48 2.58 10.97
N THR A 47 -16.61 2.74 10.31
CA THR A 47 -17.85 2.00 10.62
C THR A 47 -17.80 0.55 10.17
N ILE A 48 -16.82 0.18 9.33
CA ILE A 48 -16.66 -1.14 8.74
C ILE A 48 -15.25 -1.68 8.88
N ILE A 49 -15.11 -3.01 8.77
CA ILE A 49 -13.86 -3.73 8.57
C ILE A 49 -14.09 -4.66 7.37
N PRO A 50 -13.24 -4.62 6.34
CA PRO A 50 -12.05 -3.78 6.14
C PRO A 50 -12.37 -2.28 6.14
N SER A 51 -11.43 -1.48 6.63
CA SER A 51 -11.62 -0.03 6.75
C SER A 51 -11.59 0.66 5.38
N ASP A 52 -12.62 1.47 5.09
CA ASP A 52 -12.76 2.27 3.88
C ASP A 52 -11.94 3.58 3.91
N ILE A 53 -11.47 3.97 5.10
CA ILE A 53 -10.63 5.15 5.28
C ILE A 53 -9.13 4.82 5.40
N ALA A 54 -8.77 3.53 5.46
CA ALA A 54 -7.37 3.13 5.52
C ALA A 54 -6.68 3.23 4.16
N SER A 55 -5.38 3.54 4.11
CA SER A 55 -4.58 3.51 2.87
C SER A 55 -4.65 2.14 2.15
N THR A 56 -4.91 1.06 2.87
CA THR A 56 -5.16 -0.28 2.31
C THR A 56 -6.33 -0.29 1.32
N ALA A 57 -7.35 0.54 1.52
CA ALA A 57 -8.51 0.62 0.63
C ALA A 57 -8.17 1.22 -0.75
N HIS A 58 -7.07 1.93 -0.84
CA HIS A 58 -6.62 2.65 -2.04
C HIS A 58 -5.30 2.08 -2.59
N ALA A 59 -4.83 0.95 -2.05
CA ALA A 59 -3.61 0.30 -2.51
C ALA A 59 -3.76 -0.20 -3.96
N SER A 60 -2.72 -0.03 -4.75
CA SER A 60 -2.63 -0.59 -6.12
C SER A 60 -2.37 -2.09 -6.15
N ASP A 61 -2.23 -2.71 -4.97
CA ASP A 61 -2.11 -4.16 -4.75
C ASP A 61 -0.89 -4.84 -5.40
N PHE A 62 0.13 -4.07 -5.77
CA PHE A 62 1.37 -4.58 -6.39
C PHE A 62 2.23 -5.37 -5.42
N VAL A 63 2.75 -6.51 -5.87
CA VAL A 63 3.78 -7.28 -5.18
C VAL A 63 4.93 -7.56 -6.11
N TYR A 64 6.07 -6.90 -5.89
CA TYR A 64 7.35 -7.25 -6.50
C TYR A 64 8.18 -8.05 -5.51
N ASN A 65 8.87 -9.08 -6.02
CA ASN A 65 9.61 -10.01 -5.16
C ASN A 65 11.05 -9.56 -4.87
N THR A 66 11.55 -8.59 -5.63
CA THR A 66 12.95 -8.15 -5.57
C THR A 66 13.05 -6.73 -5.03
N THR A 67 13.84 -6.56 -3.96
CA THR A 67 14.27 -5.30 -3.37
C THR A 67 15.81 -5.21 -3.38
N HIS A 68 16.36 -4.08 -2.93
CA HIS A 68 17.81 -3.87 -2.89
C HIS A 68 18.53 -4.70 -1.81
N ASP A 69 17.84 -5.06 -0.75
CA ASP A 69 18.40 -5.73 0.42
C ASP A 69 17.79 -7.12 0.66
N LYS A 70 18.52 -7.92 1.45
CA LYS A 70 18.14 -9.30 1.74
C LYS A 70 16.87 -9.40 2.60
N LEU A 71 16.70 -8.49 3.54
CA LEU A 71 15.53 -8.51 4.44
C LEU A 71 14.27 -8.18 3.64
N GLY A 72 14.33 -7.16 2.78
CA GLY A 72 13.25 -6.79 1.87
C GLY A 72 12.86 -7.95 0.94
N CYS A 73 13.82 -8.59 0.28
CA CYS A 73 13.55 -9.77 -0.56
C CYS A 73 12.92 -10.91 0.23
N TRP A 74 13.39 -11.16 1.46
CA TRP A 74 12.85 -12.21 2.31
C TRP A 74 11.41 -11.90 2.75
N THR A 75 11.16 -10.68 3.25
CA THR A 75 9.82 -10.28 3.73
C THR A 75 8.79 -10.26 2.60
N THR A 76 9.18 -9.78 1.42
CA THR A 76 8.30 -9.79 0.24
C THR A 76 7.99 -11.22 -0.21
N SER A 77 9.01 -12.10 -0.27
CA SER A 77 8.82 -13.50 -0.62
C SER A 77 7.93 -14.23 0.40
N PHE A 78 8.08 -13.93 1.69
CA PHE A 78 7.24 -14.47 2.75
C PHE A 78 5.77 -14.01 2.58
N SER A 79 5.55 -12.72 2.35
CA SER A 79 4.21 -12.17 2.14
C SER A 79 3.56 -12.73 0.87
N ARG A 80 4.31 -12.79 -0.24
CA ARG A 80 3.84 -13.39 -1.49
C ARG A 80 3.40 -14.84 -1.29
N LYS A 81 4.24 -15.63 -0.61
CA LYS A 81 3.89 -17.03 -0.31
C LYS A 81 2.62 -17.13 0.54
N PHE A 82 2.45 -16.26 1.53
CA PHE A 82 1.21 -16.21 2.32
C PHE A 82 0.00 -15.93 1.43
N TYR A 83 0.10 -14.98 0.50
CA TYR A 83 -0.98 -14.67 -0.44
C TYR A 83 -1.27 -15.85 -1.38
N GLU A 84 -0.23 -16.50 -1.92
CA GLU A 84 -0.38 -17.69 -2.77
C GLU A 84 -1.05 -18.84 -2.04
N ASP A 85 -0.60 -19.17 -0.83
CA ASP A 85 -1.12 -20.29 -0.02
C ASP A 85 -2.60 -20.07 0.37
N ASN A 86 -3.06 -18.82 0.41
CA ASN A 86 -4.45 -18.48 0.78
C ASN A 86 -5.31 -18.01 -0.43
N GLY A 87 -4.82 -18.12 -1.65
CA GLY A 87 -5.58 -17.79 -2.85
C GLY A 87 -5.75 -16.30 -3.14
N PHE A 88 -4.89 -15.45 -2.55
CA PHE A 88 -4.90 -13.99 -2.71
C PHE A 88 -3.84 -13.47 -3.68
N PHE A 89 -3.23 -14.30 -4.50
CA PHE A 89 -2.17 -13.85 -5.39
C PHE A 89 -2.40 -14.27 -6.83
N LEU A 90 -2.31 -13.30 -7.73
CA LEU A 90 -2.28 -13.50 -9.17
C LEU A 90 -0.89 -13.19 -9.70
N LYS A 91 -0.12 -14.24 -9.98
CA LYS A 91 1.20 -14.13 -10.57
C LYS A 91 1.09 -13.77 -12.05
N LYS A 92 1.58 -12.61 -12.45
CA LYS A 92 1.57 -12.12 -13.84
C LYS A 92 2.95 -11.65 -14.28
N GLY A 93 3.89 -11.47 -13.34
CA GLY A 93 5.19 -10.86 -13.54
C GLY A 93 5.17 -9.35 -13.43
N GLY A 94 6.35 -8.75 -13.43
CA GLY A 94 6.51 -7.31 -13.36
C GLY A 94 7.78 -6.84 -14.07
N LEU A 95 7.67 -5.68 -14.66
CA LEU A 95 8.74 -4.95 -15.33
C LEU A 95 9.17 -3.75 -14.51
N GLU A 96 10.47 -3.53 -14.38
CA GLU A 96 11.03 -2.26 -13.92
C GLU A 96 11.90 -1.72 -15.06
N ILE A 97 11.40 -0.70 -15.76
CA ILE A 97 12.04 -0.17 -16.97
C ILE A 97 13.15 0.82 -16.63
N CYS A 98 14.10 0.95 -17.57
CA CYS A 98 15.12 1.99 -17.56
C CYS A 98 15.03 2.81 -18.84
N ARG A 99 14.81 4.12 -18.71
CA ARG A 99 14.70 5.05 -19.83
C ARG A 99 16.05 5.22 -20.55
N LYS A 100 16.00 5.57 -21.84
CA LYS A 100 17.20 5.99 -22.57
C LYS A 100 17.83 7.22 -21.94
N GLY A 101 19.15 7.17 -21.75
CA GLY A 101 19.90 8.28 -21.14
C GLY A 101 19.99 8.25 -19.61
N ASP A 102 19.34 7.27 -18.96
CA ASP A 102 19.44 7.07 -17.51
C ASP A 102 20.42 5.91 -17.20
N ASP A 103 21.70 6.16 -17.46
CA ASP A 103 22.74 5.15 -17.28
C ASP A 103 22.92 4.77 -15.80
N GLU A 104 22.66 5.69 -14.88
CA GLU A 104 22.73 5.44 -13.43
C GLU A 104 21.67 4.45 -12.99
N ARG A 105 20.43 4.63 -13.43
CA ARG A 105 19.34 3.68 -13.20
C ARG A 105 19.64 2.30 -13.81
N TRP A 106 20.26 2.27 -15.00
CA TRP A 106 20.63 1.01 -15.62
C TRP A 106 21.66 0.23 -14.80
N GLU A 107 22.68 0.92 -14.26
CA GLU A 107 23.65 0.31 -13.34
C GLU A 107 23.00 -0.13 -12.02
N GLU A 108 22.03 0.62 -11.52
CA GLU A 108 21.25 0.22 -10.34
C GLU A 108 20.45 -1.06 -10.60
N LEU A 109 19.75 -1.18 -11.74
CA LEU A 109 19.03 -2.41 -12.11
C LEU A 109 19.97 -3.61 -12.21
N LYS A 110 21.19 -3.43 -12.74
CA LYS A 110 22.19 -4.48 -12.76
C LYS A 110 22.57 -4.95 -11.35
N ARG A 111 22.81 -4.00 -10.42
CA ARG A 111 23.08 -4.31 -9.01
C ARG A 111 21.90 -5.01 -8.35
N LYS A 112 20.69 -4.53 -8.56
CA LYS A 112 19.46 -5.09 -8.02
C LYS A 112 19.23 -6.53 -8.50
N VAL A 113 19.45 -6.80 -9.79
CA VAL A 113 19.37 -8.16 -10.34
C VAL A 113 20.44 -9.07 -9.76
N ALA A 114 21.69 -8.59 -9.62
CA ALA A 114 22.76 -9.37 -9.03
C ALA A 114 22.49 -9.73 -7.56
N SER A 115 22.06 -8.75 -6.77
CA SER A 115 21.65 -8.93 -5.37
C SER A 115 20.43 -9.85 -5.25
N GLY A 116 19.41 -9.63 -6.06
CA GLY A 116 18.21 -10.46 -6.08
C GLY A 116 18.52 -11.93 -6.32
N LYS A 117 19.36 -12.23 -7.31
CA LYS A 117 19.83 -13.60 -7.55
C LYS A 117 20.58 -14.20 -6.35
N ALA A 118 21.43 -13.40 -5.69
CA ALA A 118 22.13 -13.84 -4.49
C ALA A 118 21.19 -14.10 -3.31
N PHE A 119 20.03 -13.44 -3.29
CA PHE A 119 18.99 -13.62 -2.27
C PHE A 119 17.90 -14.62 -2.68
N GLY A 120 18.06 -15.28 -3.83
CA GLY A 120 17.19 -16.37 -4.29
C GLY A 120 15.97 -15.94 -5.11
N THR A 121 15.95 -14.73 -5.68
CA THR A 121 14.90 -14.29 -6.61
C THR A 121 15.23 -14.66 -8.05
N ASN A 122 14.20 -14.77 -8.92
CA ASN A 122 14.33 -15.21 -10.32
C ASN A 122 14.47 -14.04 -11.31
N VAL A 123 14.87 -12.87 -10.84
CA VAL A 123 14.95 -11.66 -11.66
C VAL A 123 16.06 -11.72 -12.69
N ARG A 124 15.84 -11.06 -13.82
CA ARG A 124 16.84 -10.91 -14.88
C ARG A 124 16.70 -9.59 -15.64
N LEU A 125 17.78 -9.14 -16.22
CA LEU A 125 17.71 -8.04 -17.20
C LEU A 125 17.18 -8.58 -18.53
N ILE A 126 16.41 -7.73 -19.21
CA ILE A 126 15.87 -7.98 -20.55
C ILE A 126 16.06 -6.76 -21.43
N SER A 127 16.06 -6.97 -22.75
CA SER A 127 16.12 -5.89 -23.74
C SER A 127 14.81 -5.09 -23.80
N ALA A 128 14.86 -3.92 -24.42
CA ALA A 128 13.65 -3.13 -24.71
C ALA A 128 12.64 -3.93 -25.54
N ALA A 129 13.08 -4.60 -26.60
CA ALA A 129 12.23 -5.44 -27.43
C ALA A 129 11.53 -6.55 -26.61
N GLU A 130 12.27 -7.25 -25.74
CA GLU A 130 11.64 -8.26 -24.88
C GLU A 130 10.68 -7.65 -23.85
N ALA A 131 10.93 -6.42 -23.38
CA ALA A 131 10.01 -5.72 -22.49
C ALA A 131 8.68 -5.40 -23.20
N VAL A 132 8.75 -4.94 -24.45
CA VAL A 132 7.55 -4.68 -25.30
C VAL A 132 6.79 -5.97 -25.60
N GLU A 133 7.47 -7.10 -25.87
CA GLU A 133 6.79 -8.39 -26.03
C GLU A 133 5.95 -8.78 -24.79
N LYS A 134 6.40 -8.38 -23.57
CA LYS A 134 5.69 -8.66 -22.32
C LYS A 134 4.61 -7.64 -22.00
N PHE A 135 4.85 -6.39 -22.35
CA PHE A 135 3.95 -5.28 -22.09
C PHE A 135 3.82 -4.43 -23.37
N PRO A 136 2.91 -4.79 -24.28
CA PRO A 136 2.81 -4.19 -25.62
C PRO A 136 2.48 -2.69 -25.66
N LEU A 137 2.12 -2.10 -24.52
CA LEU A 137 1.81 -0.66 -24.41
C LEU A 137 3.07 0.21 -24.26
N LEU A 138 4.26 -0.41 -24.14
CA LEU A 138 5.53 0.31 -24.03
C LEU A 138 6.07 0.76 -25.39
N GLU A 139 6.68 1.95 -25.40
CA GLU A 139 7.45 2.46 -26.54
C GLU A 139 8.89 1.93 -26.45
N GLU A 140 9.29 1.06 -27.41
CA GLU A 140 10.62 0.42 -27.40
C GLU A 140 11.75 1.44 -27.43
N ASP A 141 11.58 2.48 -28.26
CA ASP A 141 12.60 3.51 -28.44
C ASP A 141 12.80 4.43 -27.24
N SER A 142 11.93 4.38 -26.25
CA SER A 142 12.02 5.19 -25.03
C SER A 142 12.96 4.63 -23.96
N MET A 143 13.36 3.34 -24.04
CA MET A 143 14.07 2.65 -22.96
C MET A 143 15.34 1.94 -23.42
N ILE A 144 16.27 1.70 -22.47
CA ILE A 144 17.45 0.86 -22.63
C ILE A 144 17.07 -0.62 -22.52
N GLY A 145 16.18 -0.93 -21.60
CA GLY A 145 15.72 -2.26 -21.24
C GLY A 145 14.99 -2.26 -19.91
N ALA A 146 14.85 -3.43 -19.31
CA ALA A 146 14.13 -3.57 -18.05
C ALA A 146 14.72 -4.68 -17.16
N MET A 147 14.38 -4.66 -15.88
CA MET A 147 14.41 -5.83 -15.02
C MET A 147 13.06 -6.55 -15.14
N TRP A 148 13.09 -7.83 -15.41
CA TRP A 148 11.94 -8.73 -15.38
C TRP A 148 11.90 -9.51 -14.07
N ASP A 149 10.83 -9.39 -13.32
CA ASP A 149 10.52 -10.19 -12.13
C ASP A 149 9.37 -11.14 -12.45
N PRO A 150 9.63 -12.41 -12.78
CA PRO A 150 8.60 -13.37 -13.16
C PRO A 150 7.70 -13.77 -11.97
N ASP A 151 8.12 -13.48 -10.75
CA ASP A 151 7.42 -13.82 -9.52
C ASP A 151 6.60 -12.66 -8.96
N ALA A 152 6.63 -11.49 -9.61
CA ALA A 152 5.76 -10.37 -9.29
C ALA A 152 4.30 -10.66 -9.68
N GLY A 153 3.38 -9.92 -9.08
CA GLY A 153 1.96 -10.07 -9.33
C GLY A 153 1.10 -9.15 -8.49
N LEU A 154 -0.18 -9.43 -8.48
CA LEU A 154 -1.21 -8.62 -7.85
C LEU A 154 -1.85 -9.37 -6.67
N VAL A 155 -2.12 -8.66 -5.58
CA VAL A 155 -3.03 -9.16 -4.54
C VAL A 155 -4.46 -9.12 -5.07
N VAL A 156 -5.14 -10.25 -5.07
CA VAL A 156 -6.48 -10.40 -5.64
C VAL A 156 -7.50 -10.92 -4.62
N PRO A 157 -8.78 -10.57 -4.77
CA PRO A 157 -9.28 -9.52 -5.67
C PRO A 157 -8.84 -8.10 -5.26
N ARG A 158 -8.55 -7.88 -3.98
CA ARG A 158 -8.04 -6.63 -3.38
C ARG A 158 -7.42 -6.91 -2.02
N SER A 159 -6.51 -6.04 -1.56
CA SER A 159 -5.91 -6.13 -0.20
C SER A 159 -6.94 -6.11 0.93
N GLN A 160 -8.11 -5.52 0.72
CA GLN A 160 -9.21 -5.55 1.69
C GLN A 160 -9.71 -6.97 1.99
N GLU A 161 -9.69 -7.89 1.01
CA GLU A 161 -10.08 -9.28 1.26
C GLU A 161 -9.05 -10.02 2.13
N VAL A 162 -7.78 -9.65 2.03
CA VAL A 162 -6.75 -10.15 2.94
C VAL A 162 -7.01 -9.65 4.37
N VAL A 163 -7.40 -8.40 4.53
CA VAL A 163 -7.80 -7.83 5.84
C VAL A 163 -8.98 -8.62 6.42
N ASN A 164 -10.03 -8.82 5.61
CA ASN A 164 -11.21 -9.57 6.00
C ASN A 164 -10.85 -10.99 6.45
N PHE A 165 -10.08 -11.71 5.63
CA PHE A 165 -9.58 -13.05 5.95
C PHE A 165 -8.81 -13.09 7.27
N ALA A 166 -7.90 -12.16 7.48
CA ALA A 166 -7.06 -12.09 8.68
C ALA A 166 -7.89 -11.84 9.95
N VAL A 167 -8.83 -10.90 9.89
CA VAL A 167 -9.71 -10.55 11.01
C VAL A 167 -10.66 -11.71 11.35
N GLU A 168 -11.32 -12.29 10.34
CA GLU A 168 -12.25 -13.38 10.58
C GLU A 168 -11.53 -14.63 11.09
N THR A 169 -10.35 -14.98 10.57
CA THR A 169 -9.54 -16.08 11.08
C THR A 169 -9.19 -15.89 12.57
N ALA A 170 -8.79 -14.68 12.96
CA ALA A 170 -8.47 -14.38 14.36
C ALA A 170 -9.72 -14.45 15.28
N LYS A 171 -10.89 -14.04 14.77
CA LYS A 171 -12.19 -14.17 15.47
C LYS A 171 -12.60 -15.64 15.63
N ASP A 172 -12.50 -16.44 14.56
CA ASP A 172 -12.87 -17.87 14.57
C ASP A 172 -12.03 -18.67 15.55
N LYS A 173 -10.76 -18.27 15.75
CA LYS A 173 -9.89 -18.82 16.80
C LYS A 173 -10.27 -18.35 18.22
N GLY A 174 -11.30 -17.52 18.36
CA GLY A 174 -11.71 -16.93 19.62
C GLY A 174 -10.65 -16.01 20.25
N ALA A 175 -9.73 -15.49 19.44
CA ALA A 175 -8.62 -14.65 19.89
C ALA A 175 -8.95 -13.18 19.86
N LEU A 176 -9.67 -12.71 18.84
CA LEU A 176 -9.95 -11.30 18.53
C LEU A 176 -11.42 -10.93 18.76
N LYS A 177 -11.61 -9.75 19.33
CA LYS A 177 -12.88 -9.01 19.32
C LYS A 177 -12.64 -7.66 18.66
N THR A 178 -13.47 -7.28 17.69
CA THR A 178 -13.36 -6.00 16.98
C THR A 178 -14.48 -5.04 17.36
N PHE A 179 -14.15 -3.75 17.38
CA PHE A 179 -15.09 -2.67 17.63
C PHE A 179 -14.89 -1.59 16.57
N THR A 180 -15.83 -1.51 15.64
CA THR A 180 -15.92 -0.46 14.63
C THR A 180 -16.57 0.80 15.19
N ASN A 181 -16.43 1.93 14.48
CA ASN A 181 -16.89 3.22 14.94
C ASN A 181 -16.48 3.50 16.39
N THR A 182 -15.22 3.15 16.70
CA THR A 182 -14.68 3.23 18.06
C THR A 182 -13.22 3.74 17.99
N PRO A 183 -13.04 5.04 17.75
CA PRO A 183 -11.71 5.64 17.71
C PRO A 183 -11.05 5.56 19.10
N ALA A 184 -9.75 5.28 19.12
CA ALA A 184 -8.93 5.56 20.30
C ALA A 184 -8.82 7.09 20.46
N THR A 185 -9.15 7.60 21.64
CA THR A 185 -9.14 9.04 21.95
C THR A 185 -8.01 9.44 22.89
N GLY A 186 -7.20 8.49 23.30
CA GLY A 186 -6.04 8.71 24.17
C GLY A 186 -5.59 7.46 24.90
N PHE A 187 -4.59 7.63 25.73
CA PHE A 187 -4.01 6.55 26.53
C PHE A 187 -3.97 6.93 28.00
N GLU A 188 -4.06 5.92 28.88
CA GLU A 188 -3.76 6.06 30.30
C GLU A 188 -2.32 5.60 30.53
N VAL A 189 -1.52 6.50 31.10
CA VAL A 189 -0.11 6.26 31.38
C VAL A 189 0.16 6.45 32.85
N GLU A 190 0.69 5.44 33.51
CA GLU A 190 1.13 5.49 34.92
C GLU A 190 2.60 5.03 35.01
N ASN A 191 3.44 5.82 35.67
CA ASN A 191 4.87 5.51 35.84
C ASN A 191 5.57 5.17 34.49
N GLN A 192 5.29 5.94 33.43
CA GLN A 192 5.82 5.75 32.08
C GLN A 192 5.42 4.42 31.42
N LYS A 193 4.34 3.80 31.86
CA LYS A 193 3.77 2.59 31.28
C LYS A 193 2.32 2.80 30.89
N ILE A 194 1.94 2.26 29.75
CA ILE A 194 0.54 2.20 29.33
C ILE A 194 -0.21 1.30 30.31
N VAL A 195 -1.36 1.76 30.78
CA VAL A 195 -2.29 1.00 31.63
C VAL A 195 -3.69 0.93 31.05
N GLY A 196 -3.99 1.68 29.98
CA GLY A 196 -5.27 1.61 29.31
C GLY A 196 -5.34 2.44 28.02
N VAL A 197 -6.35 2.12 27.20
CA VAL A 197 -6.73 2.84 25.99
C VAL A 197 -8.10 3.49 26.20
N LYS A 198 -8.20 4.80 26.00
CA LYS A 198 -9.45 5.57 26.07
C LYS A 198 -10.17 5.54 24.74
N THR A 199 -11.46 5.41 24.78
CA THR A 199 -12.37 5.52 23.65
C THR A 199 -13.61 6.33 24.06
N ASP A 200 -14.46 6.70 23.10
CA ASP A 200 -15.78 7.29 23.37
C ASP A 200 -16.77 6.33 24.07
N ARG A 201 -16.45 5.02 24.09
CA ARG A 201 -17.24 3.96 24.73
C ARG A 201 -16.74 3.56 26.12
N GLY A 202 -15.62 4.11 26.56
CA GLY A 202 -14.97 3.80 27.84
C GLY A 202 -13.51 3.47 27.71
N THR A 203 -12.86 3.13 28.81
CA THR A 203 -11.45 2.76 28.87
C THR A 203 -11.27 1.24 28.90
N ILE A 204 -10.38 0.72 28.08
CA ILE A 204 -9.95 -0.69 28.09
C ILE A 204 -8.61 -0.80 28.81
N LYS A 205 -8.59 -1.46 29.95
CA LYS A 205 -7.34 -1.70 30.70
C LYS A 205 -6.43 -2.69 29.96
N THR A 206 -5.20 -2.30 29.72
CA THR A 206 -4.18 -3.13 29.08
C THR A 206 -2.79 -2.56 29.34
N ASP A 207 -1.78 -3.42 29.37
CA ASP A 207 -0.37 -3.03 29.44
C ASP A 207 0.34 -3.16 28.07
N LYS A 208 -0.40 -3.53 27.00
CA LYS A 208 0.14 -3.71 25.64
C LYS A 208 -0.80 -3.09 24.62
N VAL A 209 -0.30 -2.06 23.96
CA VAL A 209 -1.00 -1.38 22.87
C VAL A 209 -0.11 -1.39 21.64
N VAL A 210 -0.72 -1.69 20.49
CA VAL A 210 -0.07 -1.55 19.19
C VAL A 210 -0.80 -0.47 18.41
N ILE A 211 -0.09 0.57 18.02
CA ILE A 211 -0.57 1.62 17.13
C ILE A 211 -0.34 1.14 15.70
N ALA A 212 -1.42 0.77 15.00
CA ALA A 212 -1.43 0.35 13.60
C ALA A 212 -2.35 1.27 12.77
N SER A 213 -2.42 2.54 13.16
CA SER A 213 -3.37 3.53 12.68
C SER A 213 -2.94 4.24 11.38
N GLY A 214 -1.96 3.71 10.64
CA GLY A 214 -1.54 4.23 9.34
C GLY A 214 -1.20 5.72 9.40
N ILE A 215 -1.82 6.51 8.54
CA ILE A 215 -1.61 7.97 8.44
C ILE A 215 -1.90 8.74 9.74
N TRP A 216 -2.73 8.20 10.64
CA TRP A 216 -2.98 8.78 11.98
C TRP A 216 -1.93 8.38 13.02
N GLY A 217 -0.88 7.62 12.63
CA GLY A 217 0.18 7.16 13.54
C GLY A 217 0.83 8.29 14.35
N PRO A 218 1.21 9.43 13.77
CA PRO A 218 1.76 10.57 14.50
C PRO A 218 0.85 11.07 15.62
N LEU A 219 -0.43 11.30 15.34
CA LEU A 219 -1.41 11.76 16.33
C LEU A 219 -1.57 10.75 17.49
N MET A 220 -1.58 9.45 17.18
CA MET A 220 -1.66 8.41 18.20
C MET A 220 -0.38 8.36 19.04
N GLY A 221 0.77 8.57 18.44
CA GLY A 221 2.06 8.67 19.13
C GLY A 221 2.07 9.85 20.12
N ASP A 222 1.65 11.03 19.66
CA ASP A 222 1.58 12.23 20.51
C ASP A 222 0.65 12.02 21.71
N MET A 223 -0.52 11.39 21.51
CA MET A 223 -1.41 11.02 22.61
C MET A 223 -0.77 10.03 23.61
N ALA A 224 0.16 9.21 23.15
CA ALA A 224 0.91 8.28 24.00
C ALA A 224 2.19 8.90 24.60
N GLY A 225 2.55 10.11 24.23
CA GLY A 225 3.77 10.80 24.63
C GLY A 225 5.04 10.23 23.97
N VAL A 226 4.92 9.65 22.77
CA VAL A 226 6.03 9.10 22.00
C VAL A 226 6.01 9.65 20.56
N GLY A 227 7.16 10.02 20.02
CA GLY A 227 7.27 10.40 18.62
C GLY A 227 7.16 9.19 17.70
N VAL A 228 6.27 9.26 16.73
CA VAL A 228 6.17 8.27 15.65
C VAL A 228 6.68 8.92 14.36
N PRO A 229 7.82 8.48 13.82
CA PRO A 229 8.50 9.15 12.70
C PRO A 229 7.83 8.82 11.36
N LEU A 230 6.55 9.10 11.26
CA LEU A 230 5.74 8.98 10.06
C LEU A 230 5.20 10.33 9.63
N MET A 231 5.05 10.52 8.33
CA MET A 231 4.31 11.64 7.74
C MET A 231 3.32 11.13 6.72
N PRO A 232 2.08 11.63 6.72
CA PRO A 232 1.16 11.43 5.61
C PRO A 232 1.66 12.19 4.38
N VAL A 233 1.60 11.54 3.22
CA VAL A 233 2.05 12.10 1.93
C VAL A 233 0.98 11.86 0.90
N GLU A 234 0.75 12.84 0.02
CA GLU A 234 -0.12 12.71 -1.12
C GLU A 234 0.51 11.81 -2.20
N HIS A 235 -0.30 10.96 -2.77
CA HIS A 235 0.08 10.05 -3.84
C HIS A 235 -0.97 10.07 -4.95
N PRO A 236 -0.67 10.74 -6.09
CA PRO A 236 -1.58 10.79 -7.23
C PRO A 236 -1.83 9.41 -7.83
N LEU A 237 -3.09 9.12 -8.10
CA LEU A 237 -3.55 7.93 -8.78
C LEU A 237 -4.56 8.30 -9.84
N LEU A 238 -4.23 8.03 -11.10
CA LEU A 238 -5.05 8.35 -12.26
C LEU A 238 -5.51 7.08 -12.95
N PHE A 239 -6.72 7.16 -13.52
CA PHE A 239 -7.30 6.10 -14.33
C PHE A 239 -7.53 6.60 -15.76
N PHE A 240 -6.89 5.94 -16.74
CA PHE A 240 -6.95 6.26 -18.15
C PHE A 240 -7.83 5.25 -18.89
N GLY A 241 -8.70 5.73 -19.74
CA GLY A 241 -9.55 4.84 -20.53
C GLY A 241 -11.03 5.20 -20.53
N PRO A 242 -11.91 4.24 -20.92
CA PRO A 242 -11.63 2.79 -21.04
C PRO A 242 -10.69 2.44 -22.19
N TYR A 243 -9.93 1.35 -22.04
CA TYR A 243 -9.06 0.80 -23.06
C TYR A 243 -9.73 -0.41 -23.73
N GLU A 244 -10.01 -0.32 -25.02
CA GLU A 244 -10.86 -1.26 -25.76
C GLU A 244 -10.37 -2.72 -25.64
N GLU A 245 -9.05 -2.95 -25.66
CA GLU A 245 -8.47 -4.31 -25.64
C GLU A 245 -8.70 -5.04 -24.31
N ILE A 246 -8.97 -4.31 -23.22
CA ILE A 246 -9.20 -4.89 -21.88
C ILE A 246 -10.59 -4.60 -21.33
N GLN A 247 -11.41 -3.79 -22.03
CA GLN A 247 -12.71 -3.36 -21.54
C GLN A 247 -13.67 -4.52 -21.22
N ASP A 248 -13.64 -5.56 -22.06
CA ASP A 248 -14.52 -6.72 -21.94
C ASP A 248 -13.79 -7.98 -21.43
N THR A 249 -12.62 -7.82 -20.82
CA THR A 249 -11.87 -8.96 -20.29
C THR A 249 -12.51 -9.54 -19.04
N GLU A 250 -12.42 -10.86 -18.86
CA GLU A 250 -12.76 -11.55 -17.61
C GLU A 250 -11.56 -11.70 -16.67
N GLU A 251 -10.36 -11.35 -17.13
CA GLU A 251 -9.15 -11.41 -16.34
C GLU A 251 -9.10 -10.28 -15.30
N MET A 252 -8.50 -10.55 -14.15
CA MET A 252 -8.28 -9.55 -13.09
C MET A 252 -7.09 -8.64 -13.39
N LEU A 253 -6.17 -9.08 -14.26
CA LEU A 253 -5.00 -8.37 -14.72
C LEU A 253 -4.58 -8.99 -16.06
N VAL A 254 -4.51 -8.20 -17.11
CA VAL A 254 -4.16 -8.67 -18.46
C VAL A 254 -2.66 -8.62 -18.70
N HIS A 255 -2.04 -7.50 -18.36
CA HIS A 255 -0.60 -7.26 -18.55
C HIS A 255 0.20 -7.47 -17.26
N PRO A 256 1.52 -7.70 -17.34
CA PRO A 256 2.41 -7.62 -16.20
C PRO A 256 2.35 -6.24 -15.53
N LEU A 257 2.77 -6.17 -14.28
CA LEU A 257 2.94 -4.90 -13.58
C LEU A 257 4.11 -4.11 -14.20
N LEU A 258 3.99 -2.79 -14.26
CA LEU A 258 5.04 -1.91 -14.79
C LEU A 258 5.49 -0.91 -13.74
N ARG A 259 6.80 -0.77 -13.53
CA ARG A 259 7.43 0.31 -12.78
C ARG A 259 8.37 1.11 -13.68
N ASP A 260 8.26 2.42 -13.62
CA ASP A 260 9.18 3.39 -14.16
C ASP A 260 9.81 4.17 -13.00
N GLN A 261 10.83 3.60 -12.39
CA GLN A 261 11.47 4.20 -11.21
C GLN A 261 12.22 5.49 -11.54
N GLY A 262 12.71 5.65 -12.78
CA GLY A 262 13.30 6.91 -13.25
C GLY A 262 12.30 8.08 -13.28
N ASN A 263 11.01 7.76 -13.26
CA ASN A 263 9.93 8.72 -13.15
C ASN A 263 9.10 8.54 -11.87
N SER A 264 9.56 7.74 -10.92
CA SER A 264 8.85 7.40 -9.67
C SER A 264 7.40 6.96 -9.89
N ALA A 265 7.12 6.30 -11.02
CA ALA A 265 5.78 5.96 -11.48
C ALA A 265 5.59 4.45 -11.68
N TYR A 266 4.34 4.06 -11.75
CA TYR A 266 3.94 2.71 -12.10
C TYR A 266 2.65 2.71 -12.93
N VAL A 267 2.46 1.64 -13.72
CA VAL A 267 1.25 1.40 -14.51
C VAL A 267 0.79 -0.03 -14.34
N ARG A 268 -0.52 -0.23 -14.26
CA ARG A 268 -1.18 -1.52 -14.46
C ARG A 268 -2.51 -1.35 -15.16
N ASP A 269 -3.01 -2.40 -15.76
CA ASP A 269 -4.42 -2.43 -16.13
C ASP A 269 -5.30 -2.81 -14.92
N THR A 270 -6.57 -2.47 -15.00
CA THR A 270 -7.56 -2.81 -13.99
C THR A 270 -8.26 -4.14 -14.28
N GLY A 271 -7.88 -4.82 -15.37
CA GLY A 271 -8.54 -6.02 -15.83
C GLY A 271 -10.05 -5.81 -15.98
N LYS A 272 -10.84 -6.74 -15.51
CA LYS A 272 -12.31 -6.66 -15.53
C LYS A 272 -12.92 -5.62 -14.57
N PHE A 273 -12.11 -4.99 -13.74
CA PHE A 273 -12.58 -3.96 -12.83
C PHE A 273 -12.52 -2.58 -13.49
N HIS A 274 -13.28 -1.64 -12.96
CA HIS A 274 -13.30 -0.24 -13.40
C HIS A 274 -13.52 -0.05 -14.92
N GLY A 275 -14.17 -1.01 -15.61
CA GLY A 275 -14.46 -0.90 -17.04
C GLY A 275 -13.24 -1.00 -17.95
N GLY A 276 -12.16 -1.66 -17.51
CA GLY A 276 -10.96 -1.87 -18.31
C GLY A 276 -10.14 -0.59 -18.51
N MET A 277 -9.67 -0.01 -17.43
CA MET A 277 -8.80 1.17 -17.43
C MET A 277 -7.33 0.82 -17.19
N LEU A 278 -6.46 1.77 -17.50
CA LEU A 278 -5.06 1.75 -17.07
C LEU A 278 -4.92 2.65 -15.83
N GLU A 279 -4.42 2.09 -14.75
CA GLU A 279 -4.09 2.81 -13.51
C GLU A 279 -2.64 3.27 -13.59
N TRP A 280 -2.42 4.56 -13.42
CA TRP A 280 -1.11 5.19 -13.33
C TRP A 280 -0.97 5.86 -11.97
N GLY A 281 0.07 5.49 -11.22
CA GLY A 281 0.41 6.10 -9.95
C GLY A 281 1.78 6.75 -9.98
N PHE A 282 1.96 7.82 -9.19
CA PHE A 282 3.19 8.59 -9.13
C PHE A 282 3.59 8.91 -7.70
N TYR A 283 4.87 8.70 -7.39
CA TYR A 283 5.49 9.13 -6.13
C TYR A 283 6.34 10.36 -6.36
N GLU A 284 5.96 11.50 -5.78
CA GLU A 284 6.77 12.71 -5.86
C GLU A 284 7.98 12.61 -4.93
N ASP A 285 9.11 12.17 -5.46
CA ASP A 285 10.35 11.93 -4.72
C ASP A 285 11.17 13.20 -4.42
N LYS A 286 11.08 14.20 -5.32
CA LYS A 286 11.87 15.44 -5.22
C LYS A 286 11.26 16.49 -4.30
N ASN A 287 9.93 16.55 -4.24
CA ASN A 287 9.20 17.53 -3.45
C ASN A 287 7.89 16.93 -2.92
N PRO A 288 7.96 15.89 -2.07
CA PRO A 288 6.77 15.17 -1.62
C PRO A 288 5.82 16.13 -0.89
N ARG A 289 4.55 16.06 -1.23
CA ARG A 289 3.50 16.85 -0.58
C ARG A 289 3.12 16.24 0.76
N LEU A 290 3.78 16.72 1.81
CA LEU A 290 3.51 16.32 3.17
C LEU A 290 2.17 16.89 3.65
N VAL A 291 1.42 16.10 4.38
CA VAL A 291 0.13 16.47 4.95
C VAL A 291 0.25 16.53 6.47
N ASP A 292 -0.19 17.63 7.05
CA ASP A 292 -0.31 17.72 8.49
C ASP A 292 -1.28 16.63 8.99
N PRO A 293 -0.87 15.78 9.94
CA PRO A 293 -1.76 14.76 10.49
C PRO A 293 -3.09 15.29 11.03
N GLU A 294 -3.11 16.55 11.53
CA GLU A 294 -4.34 17.19 12.00
C GLU A 294 -5.29 17.60 10.84
N ASP A 295 -4.77 17.67 9.62
CA ASP A 295 -5.55 18.03 8.42
C ASP A 295 -6.15 16.81 7.69
N ILE A 296 -5.92 15.61 8.22
CA ILE A 296 -6.53 14.38 7.69
C ILE A 296 -8.03 14.39 7.97
N GLY A 297 -8.83 14.17 6.93
CA GLY A 297 -10.28 14.22 7.01
C GLY A 297 -10.87 15.64 7.06
N ASN A 298 -10.07 16.67 6.74
CA ASN A 298 -10.55 18.03 6.55
C ASN A 298 -11.55 18.07 5.38
N PRO A 299 -12.84 18.41 5.62
CA PRO A 299 -13.88 18.30 4.61
C PRO A 299 -13.65 19.17 3.37
N ASP A 300 -12.88 20.25 3.48
CA ASP A 300 -12.56 21.13 2.35
C ASP A 300 -11.53 20.53 1.39
N LYS A 301 -10.79 19.50 1.81
CA LYS A 301 -9.73 18.85 1.06
C LYS A 301 -9.98 17.38 0.77
N THR A 302 -10.91 16.79 1.50
CA THR A 302 -11.24 15.35 1.42
C THR A 302 -12.24 15.09 0.30
N MET A 303 -12.01 14.04 -0.47
CA MET A 303 -12.88 13.62 -1.56
C MET A 303 -13.97 12.65 -1.07
N LEU A 304 -13.73 11.34 -1.17
CA LEU A 304 -14.70 10.29 -0.80
C LEU A 304 -14.44 9.68 0.57
N SER A 305 -13.22 9.76 1.06
CA SER A 305 -12.83 9.26 2.38
C SER A 305 -11.73 10.11 2.98
N ASP A 306 -11.53 10.00 4.30
CA ASP A 306 -10.51 10.76 5.05
C ASP A 306 -9.09 10.62 4.46
N SER A 307 -8.79 9.52 3.78
CA SER A 307 -7.49 9.24 3.13
C SER A 307 -7.45 9.53 1.63
N MET A 308 -8.48 10.19 1.08
CA MET A 308 -8.52 10.61 -0.33
C MET A 308 -8.69 12.11 -0.45
N ARG A 309 -7.86 12.73 -1.30
CA ARG A 309 -7.89 14.17 -1.60
C ARG A 309 -8.12 14.41 -3.08
N TYR A 310 -8.54 15.62 -3.41
CA TYR A 310 -8.65 16.05 -4.80
C TYR A 310 -7.28 16.07 -5.46
N LEU A 311 -7.23 15.68 -6.73
CA LEU A 311 -6.02 15.70 -7.53
C LEU A 311 -5.70 17.14 -7.97
N GLU A 312 -4.43 17.52 -7.86
CA GLU A 312 -3.93 18.79 -8.39
C GLU A 312 -3.05 18.54 -9.62
N LEU A 313 -3.49 19.00 -10.80
CA LEU A 313 -2.82 18.73 -12.08
C LEU A 313 -1.39 19.24 -12.14
N GLU A 314 -1.10 20.38 -11.49
CA GLU A 314 0.26 20.95 -11.46
C GLU A 314 1.29 20.00 -10.83
N GLN A 315 0.85 19.15 -9.91
CA GLN A 315 1.68 18.16 -9.25
C GLN A 315 2.18 17.07 -10.20
N ILE A 316 1.37 16.71 -11.18
CA ILE A 316 1.59 15.53 -12.03
C ILE A 316 1.99 15.85 -13.47
N ALA A 317 2.00 17.13 -13.88
CA ALA A 317 2.18 17.52 -15.28
C ALA A 317 3.50 16.97 -15.86
N GLU A 318 4.65 17.27 -15.24
CA GLU A 318 5.96 16.80 -15.71
C GLU A 318 6.09 15.26 -15.67
N PRO A 319 5.76 14.58 -14.57
CA PRO A 319 5.79 13.12 -14.52
C PRO A 319 4.86 12.44 -15.54
N LEU A 320 3.72 13.05 -15.80
CA LEU A 320 2.76 12.51 -16.75
C LEU A 320 3.24 12.65 -18.20
N GLU A 321 3.84 13.78 -18.56
CA GLU A 321 4.50 13.96 -19.88
C GLU A 321 5.56 12.86 -20.10
N LYS A 322 6.39 12.59 -19.12
CA LYS A 322 7.35 11.49 -19.17
C LYS A 322 6.68 10.12 -19.29
N ALA A 323 5.54 9.88 -18.61
CA ALA A 323 4.81 8.64 -18.75
C ALA A 323 4.27 8.44 -20.17
N PHE A 324 3.87 9.50 -20.86
CA PHE A 324 3.43 9.45 -22.27
C PHE A 324 4.56 9.06 -23.23
N GLU A 325 5.82 9.36 -22.91
CA GLU A 325 6.97 8.93 -23.70
C GLU A 325 7.20 7.41 -23.62
N THR A 326 6.95 6.79 -22.47
CA THR A 326 7.17 5.35 -22.26
C THR A 326 5.92 4.51 -22.50
N THR A 327 4.74 5.11 -22.33
CA THR A 327 3.44 4.45 -22.48
C THR A 327 2.50 5.40 -23.24
N PRO A 328 2.67 5.59 -24.57
CA PRO A 328 1.98 6.62 -25.35
C PRO A 328 0.46 6.52 -25.29
N ILE A 329 -0.08 5.31 -25.18
CA ILE A 329 -1.53 5.08 -25.11
C ILE A 329 -2.22 5.89 -24.01
N LEU A 330 -1.53 6.22 -22.91
CA LEU A 330 -2.09 7.04 -21.83
C LEU A 330 -2.53 8.42 -22.34
N SER A 331 -1.78 9.02 -23.31
CA SER A 331 -2.14 10.30 -23.89
C SER A 331 -3.34 10.23 -24.83
N GLU A 332 -3.56 9.08 -25.45
CA GLU A 332 -4.65 8.85 -26.40
C GLU A 332 -5.97 8.57 -25.68
N LEU A 333 -5.92 7.82 -24.58
CA LEU A 333 -7.11 7.43 -23.82
C LEU A 333 -7.71 8.60 -23.04
N GLY A 334 -6.87 9.54 -22.58
CA GLY A 334 -7.29 10.52 -21.58
C GLY A 334 -7.59 9.87 -20.23
N TRP A 335 -7.75 10.68 -19.21
CA TRP A 335 -7.97 10.21 -17.85
C TRP A 335 -9.37 10.55 -17.33
N ASP A 336 -9.91 9.68 -16.47
CA ASP A 336 -11.18 9.89 -15.81
C ASP A 336 -11.00 10.70 -14.52
N GLU A 337 -11.36 11.98 -14.57
CA GLU A 337 -11.25 12.90 -13.44
C GLU A 337 -12.05 12.43 -12.21
N LYS A 338 -13.17 11.72 -12.43
CA LYS A 338 -14.03 11.30 -11.31
C LYS A 338 -13.46 10.13 -10.52
N SER A 339 -12.71 9.26 -11.19
CA SER A 339 -12.08 8.10 -10.54
C SER A 339 -10.68 8.40 -10.03
N SER A 340 -10.06 9.50 -10.50
CA SER A 340 -8.69 9.88 -10.16
C SER A 340 -8.64 10.73 -8.87
N PHE A 341 -7.62 10.53 -8.06
CA PHE A 341 -7.51 11.16 -6.74
C PHE A 341 -6.07 11.21 -6.23
N ASN A 342 -5.83 11.97 -5.16
CA ASN A 342 -4.65 11.86 -4.32
C ASN A 342 -4.95 10.94 -3.13
N GLY A 343 -4.33 9.77 -3.08
CA GLY A 343 -4.35 8.90 -1.90
C GLY A 343 -3.38 9.39 -0.84
N LEU A 344 -3.72 9.24 0.44
CA LEU A 344 -2.78 9.49 1.53
C LEU A 344 -2.09 8.18 1.93
N LEU A 345 -0.78 8.18 1.97
CA LEU A 345 0.05 7.08 2.46
C LEU A 345 1.03 7.55 3.53
N SER A 346 1.50 6.64 4.37
CA SER A 346 2.48 6.94 5.42
C SER A 346 3.90 6.73 4.90
N VAL A 347 4.75 7.74 5.02
CA VAL A 347 6.19 7.64 4.75
C VAL A 347 6.95 7.68 6.07
N CYS A 348 7.90 6.75 6.25
CA CYS A 348 8.77 6.72 7.41
C CYS A 348 9.96 7.66 7.21
N LEU A 349 10.05 8.71 8.02
CA LEU A 349 11.11 9.73 7.90
C LEU A 349 12.51 9.17 8.20
N LEU A 350 12.62 8.14 9.04
CA LEU A 350 13.92 7.52 9.36
C LEU A 350 14.43 6.68 8.18
N TYR A 351 13.55 6.01 7.47
CA TYR A 351 13.91 5.19 6.32
C TYR A 351 14.37 6.03 5.13
N THR A 352 13.72 7.17 4.91
CA THR A 352 14.09 8.10 3.84
C THR A 352 15.41 8.84 4.12
N SER A 353 15.76 9.10 5.38
CA SER A 353 17.05 9.73 5.74
C SER A 353 18.24 8.78 5.52
N ASP A 354 18.09 7.50 5.83
CA ASP A 354 19.13 6.49 5.60
C ASP A 354 19.38 6.23 4.09
N ALA A 355 18.33 6.29 3.28
CA ALA A 355 18.46 6.16 1.82
C ALA A 355 19.16 7.39 1.19
N ALA A 356 18.96 8.60 1.74
CA ALA A 356 19.64 9.80 1.28
C ALA A 356 21.13 9.84 1.69
N ASP A 357 21.52 9.20 2.79
CA ASP A 357 22.92 9.10 3.23
C ASP A 357 23.73 8.07 2.44
N ASP A 358 23.10 7.08 1.83
CA ASP A 358 23.76 6.09 0.97
C ASP A 358 24.08 6.66 -0.44
N ASP A 359 23.38 7.70 -0.89
CA ASP A 359 23.66 8.39 -2.15
C ASP A 359 24.80 9.45 -2.04
N VAL A 360 25.36 9.66 -0.84
CA VAL A 360 26.46 10.62 -0.58
C VAL A 360 27.79 9.93 -0.29
N ARG A 361 27.93 8.62 -0.55
CA ARG A 361 29.20 7.91 -0.37
C ARG A 361 29.70 7.26 -1.66
#